data_d63b2524873ccbe7ac41f62103c7851e
#
_entry.id   d63b2524873ccbe7ac41f62103c7851e
#
_cell.length_a   1.000
_cell.length_b   1.000
_cell.length_c   1.000
_cell.angle_alpha   90.00
_cell.angle_beta   90.00
_cell.angle_gamma   90.00
#
_symmetry.space_group_name_H-M   'P 1'
#
loop_
_entity.id
_entity.type
_entity.pdbx_description
1 polymer ?
#
loop_
_entity_poly.entity_id
_entity_poly.type
_entity_poly.pdbx_seq_one_letter_code
_entity_poly.pdbx_strand_id
1 'polypeptide(L)'
;MNTIKTFIFSLIFALFLNNLSTACNFLGVNIGGNKSEIENYFGPIDDLDGEIVDAENTDKETDDADETKTTEGLIVSAPIDDFCPNSNLGNAIINAFIVEDKIAGISIEVLNGTNNEESKKRLLYNYVTSNYGSIEEGDNPNWEGSKKWSIGGREIFYSKIYLTENFLVEELQITNSEYMSYLIDNEPFGEDEDNE
;
A
#
# COMPACT_ATOMS: atom_id res chain seq x y z
N MET A 1 -18.62 44.80 -26.37
CA MET A 1 -17.85 44.82 -25.12
C MET A 1 -18.11 43.62 -24.19
N ASN A 2 -19.20 42.85 -24.40
CA ASN A 2 -19.53 41.68 -23.56
C ASN A 2 -18.83 40.39 -23.95
N THR A 3 -18.43 40.20 -25.19
CA THR A 3 -17.77 39.00 -25.71
C THR A 3 -16.33 38.79 -25.18
N ILE A 4 -15.62 39.89 -24.93
CA ILE A 4 -14.24 39.83 -24.41
C ILE A 4 -14.23 39.39 -22.94
N LYS A 5 -15.20 39.81 -22.14
CA LYS A 5 -15.33 39.42 -20.73
C LYS A 5 -15.59 37.93 -20.57
N THR A 6 -16.42 37.35 -21.47
CA THR A 6 -16.76 35.92 -21.45
C THR A 6 -15.54 35.07 -21.82
N PHE A 7 -14.72 35.57 -22.75
CA PHE A 7 -13.49 34.82 -23.17
C PHE A 7 -12.41 34.81 -22.10
N ILE A 8 -12.23 35.92 -21.37
CA ILE A 8 -11.26 36.00 -20.27
C ILE A 8 -11.69 35.11 -19.11
N PHE A 9 -12.99 35.03 -18.78
CA PHE A 9 -13.49 34.19 -17.71
C PHE A 9 -13.35 32.69 -18.03
N SER A 10 -13.56 32.30 -19.29
CA SER A 10 -13.35 30.91 -19.76
C SER A 10 -11.88 30.51 -19.75
N LEU A 11 -10.97 31.43 -20.07
CA LEU A 11 -9.53 31.15 -20.05
C LEU A 11 -8.99 31.01 -18.62
N ILE A 12 -9.48 31.82 -17.67
CA ILE A 12 -9.10 31.73 -16.27
C ILE A 12 -9.60 30.41 -15.66
N PHE A 13 -10.83 30.00 -15.99
CA PHE A 13 -11.39 28.74 -15.51
C PHE A 13 -10.60 27.52 -16.03
N ALA A 14 -10.12 27.56 -17.28
CA ALA A 14 -9.30 26.51 -17.86
C ALA A 14 -7.90 26.41 -17.18
N LEU A 15 -7.37 27.50 -16.65
CA LEU A 15 -6.09 27.51 -15.93
C LEU A 15 -6.19 26.93 -14.49
N PHE A 16 -7.38 26.95 -13.88
CA PHE A 16 -7.61 26.35 -12.57
C PHE A 16 -7.81 24.82 -12.63
N LEU A 17 -8.09 24.24 -13.80
CA LEU A 17 -8.27 22.80 -13.95
C LEU A 17 -6.96 22.02 -14.07
N ASN A 18 -5.82 22.70 -14.22
CA ASN A 18 -4.54 22.04 -14.40
C ASN A 18 -3.77 21.74 -13.10
N ASN A 19 -4.34 22.05 -11.93
CA ASN A 19 -3.77 21.66 -10.63
C ASN A 19 -4.58 20.53 -9.97
N LEU A 20 -5.09 19.60 -10.75
CA LEU A 20 -5.38 18.29 -10.19
C LEU A 20 -4.00 17.69 -9.86
N SER A 21 -3.55 17.91 -8.62
CA SER A 21 -2.56 17.06 -8.01
C SER A 21 -3.00 15.63 -8.36
N THR A 22 -2.24 14.97 -9.21
CA THR A 22 -2.43 13.53 -9.41
C THR A 22 -2.07 12.91 -8.08
N ALA A 23 -3.06 12.84 -7.18
CA ALA A 23 -2.94 12.03 -5.98
C ALA A 23 -2.47 10.66 -6.47
N CYS A 24 -1.44 10.13 -5.84
CA CYS A 24 -0.94 8.81 -6.18
C CYS A 24 -2.07 7.81 -6.24
N ASN A 25 -2.24 7.19 -7.39
CA ASN A 25 -3.23 6.14 -7.55
C ASN A 25 -2.53 4.78 -7.41
N PHE A 26 -2.36 4.32 -6.20
CA PHE A 26 -1.74 3.02 -5.95
C PHE A 26 -2.59 1.85 -6.49
N LEU A 27 -3.89 2.05 -6.69
CA LEU A 27 -4.74 1.06 -7.40
C LEU A 27 -4.38 0.92 -8.88
N GLY A 28 -3.61 1.86 -9.42
CA GLY A 28 -3.12 1.79 -10.81
C GLY A 28 -1.97 0.80 -11.00
N VAL A 29 -1.34 0.32 -9.93
CA VAL A 29 -0.31 -0.71 -10.02
C VAL A 29 -0.93 -2.01 -10.53
N ASN A 30 -0.32 -2.60 -11.54
CA ASN A 30 -0.83 -3.81 -12.18
C ASN A 30 -0.42 -5.07 -11.41
N ILE A 31 -1.17 -5.40 -10.33
CA ILE A 31 -0.95 -6.64 -9.57
C ILE A 31 -1.20 -7.84 -10.49
N GLY A 32 -0.27 -8.79 -10.52
CA GLY A 32 -0.21 -9.90 -11.48
C GLY A 32 0.55 -9.52 -12.77
N GLY A 33 0.91 -8.22 -12.94
CA GLY A 33 1.76 -7.75 -14.02
C GLY A 33 3.21 -8.22 -13.87
N ASN A 34 4.01 -7.99 -14.91
CA ASN A 34 5.43 -8.35 -14.88
C ASN A 34 6.22 -7.36 -14.00
N LYS A 35 7.24 -7.85 -13.29
CA LYS A 35 8.10 -7.02 -12.44
C LYS A 35 8.70 -5.80 -13.16
N SER A 36 8.99 -5.93 -14.45
CA SER A 36 9.53 -4.82 -15.26
C SER A 36 8.60 -3.60 -15.35
N GLU A 37 7.31 -3.74 -15.05
CA GLU A 37 6.37 -2.62 -15.07
C GLU A 37 6.64 -1.61 -13.93
N ILE A 38 7.28 -2.07 -12.84
CA ILE A 38 7.63 -1.21 -11.71
C ILE A 38 9.11 -0.78 -11.69
N GLU A 39 9.96 -1.33 -12.55
CA GLU A 39 11.38 -0.95 -12.62
C GLU A 39 11.60 0.54 -12.91
N ASN A 40 10.66 1.18 -13.57
CA ASN A 40 10.71 2.63 -13.79
C ASN A 40 10.63 3.45 -12.50
N TYR A 41 10.12 2.87 -11.42
CA TYR A 41 9.95 3.52 -10.11
C TYR A 41 11.00 3.09 -9.10
N PHE A 42 11.37 1.80 -9.13
CA PHE A 42 12.31 1.19 -8.17
C PHE A 42 13.73 1.10 -8.73
N GLY A 43 13.93 1.34 -10.01
CA GLY A 43 15.17 1.02 -10.72
C GLY A 43 15.26 -0.46 -11.15
N PRO A 44 16.37 -0.90 -11.75
CA PRO A 44 16.56 -2.29 -12.15
C PRO A 44 16.46 -3.21 -10.94
N ILE A 45 15.47 -4.09 -10.91
CA ILE A 45 15.18 -4.94 -9.74
C ILE A 45 16.30 -5.97 -9.51
N ASP A 46 16.95 -6.42 -10.57
CA ASP A 46 18.05 -7.39 -10.46
C ASP A 46 19.32 -6.81 -9.78
N ASP A 47 19.42 -5.48 -9.69
CA ASP A 47 20.52 -4.76 -9.05
C ASP A 47 20.17 -4.27 -7.62
N LEU A 48 18.91 -4.45 -7.18
CA LEU A 48 18.48 -4.04 -5.86
C LEU A 48 18.84 -5.13 -4.84
N ASP A 49 19.32 -4.69 -3.68
CA ASP A 49 19.44 -5.53 -2.49
C ASP A 49 18.04 -5.82 -1.94
N GLY A 50 17.28 -6.68 -2.64
CA GLY A 50 15.97 -7.11 -2.21
C GLY A 50 16.08 -8.12 -1.09
N GLU A 51 15.20 -8.07 -0.13
CA GLU A 51 15.04 -9.09 0.88
C GLU A 51 14.31 -10.29 0.26
N ILE A 52 14.96 -11.47 0.31
CA ILE A 52 14.30 -12.73 -0.11
C ILE A 52 13.44 -13.19 1.05
N VAL A 53 12.15 -13.31 0.81
CA VAL A 53 11.19 -13.83 1.77
C VAL A 53 10.65 -15.18 1.29
N ASP A 54 10.63 -16.15 2.19
CA ASP A 54 9.99 -17.44 1.93
C ASP A 54 8.48 -17.27 2.06
N ALA A 55 7.76 -17.34 0.96
CA ALA A 55 6.30 -17.34 0.97
C ALA A 55 5.81 -18.78 1.17
N GLU A 56 5.33 -19.09 2.36
CA GLU A 56 4.64 -20.35 2.63
C GLU A 56 3.21 -20.29 2.09
N ASN A 57 2.89 -21.18 1.17
CA ASN A 57 1.51 -21.34 0.69
C ASN A 57 0.80 -22.37 1.57
N THR A 58 0.03 -21.90 2.54
CA THR A 58 -0.67 -22.75 3.53
C THR A 58 -1.98 -23.35 3.02
N ASP A 59 -2.38 -23.11 1.77
CA ASP A 59 -3.59 -23.69 1.22
C ASP A 59 -3.35 -25.11 0.69
N LYS A 60 -3.36 -26.10 1.57
CA LYS A 60 -4.01 -27.42 1.36
C LYS A 60 -3.75 -28.36 2.53
N GLU A 61 -4.78 -28.57 3.36
CA GLU A 61 -4.94 -29.83 4.08
C GLU A 61 -5.15 -30.96 3.07
N THR A 62 -4.06 -31.62 2.67
CA THR A 62 -4.13 -32.97 2.10
C THR A 62 -3.10 -33.81 2.80
N ASP A 63 -3.59 -34.91 3.40
CA ASP A 63 -2.88 -35.91 4.22
C ASP A 63 -1.82 -36.74 3.43
N ASP A 64 -1.14 -36.14 2.48
CA ASP A 64 0.01 -36.77 1.81
C ASP A 64 1.22 -35.84 1.98
N ALA A 65 2.26 -36.38 2.59
CA ALA A 65 3.56 -35.72 2.78
C ALA A 65 4.19 -35.41 1.40
N ASP A 66 3.69 -34.35 0.77
CA ASP A 66 4.28 -33.79 -0.44
C ASP A 66 5.02 -32.50 -0.05
N GLU A 67 6.19 -32.33 -0.62
CA GLU A 67 7.15 -31.26 -0.35
C GLU A 67 6.44 -29.90 -0.38
N THR A 68 6.41 -29.20 0.75
CA THR A 68 5.95 -27.82 0.84
C THR A 68 6.80 -27.00 -0.13
N LYS A 69 6.21 -26.63 -1.27
CA LYS A 69 6.89 -25.83 -2.27
C LYS A 69 6.95 -24.40 -1.74
N THR A 70 8.00 -24.06 -1.04
CA THR A 70 8.30 -22.67 -0.70
C THR A 70 8.53 -21.90 -2.00
N THR A 71 7.72 -20.89 -2.22
CA THR A 71 7.90 -19.97 -3.35
C THR A 71 8.70 -18.78 -2.84
N GLU A 72 9.90 -18.61 -3.39
CA GLU A 72 10.74 -17.46 -3.05
C GLU A 72 10.07 -16.18 -3.56
N GLY A 73 9.90 -15.22 -2.68
CA GLY A 73 9.46 -13.85 -2.98
C GLY A 73 10.63 -12.87 -2.87
N LEU A 74 10.55 -11.78 -3.58
CA LEU A 74 11.49 -10.65 -3.50
C LEU A 74 10.72 -9.40 -3.07
N ILE A 75 11.24 -8.70 -2.06
CA ILE A 75 10.73 -7.39 -1.65
C ILE A 75 11.73 -6.34 -2.11
N VAL A 76 11.27 -5.35 -2.85
CA VAL A 76 12.05 -4.19 -3.24
C VAL A 76 11.41 -2.94 -2.67
N SER A 77 12.25 -2.04 -2.13
CA SER A 77 11.79 -0.86 -1.39
C SER A 77 12.33 0.42 -2.00
N ALA A 78 11.53 1.48 -1.96
CA ALA A 78 11.95 2.81 -2.35
C ALA A 78 11.29 3.88 -1.44
N PRO A 79 11.88 5.08 -1.29
CA PRO A 79 11.19 6.20 -0.69
C PRO A 79 9.89 6.50 -1.45
N ILE A 80 8.83 6.80 -0.72
CA ILE A 80 7.52 7.07 -1.33
C ILE A 80 7.56 8.23 -2.33
N ASP A 81 8.40 9.22 -2.09
CA ASP A 81 8.54 10.41 -2.96
C ASP A 81 9.22 10.09 -4.29
N ASP A 82 10.02 9.02 -4.39
CA ASP A 82 10.63 8.56 -5.64
C ASP A 82 9.57 7.88 -6.52
N PHE A 83 8.69 7.10 -5.90
CA PHE A 83 7.57 6.46 -6.59
C PHE A 83 6.46 7.46 -6.93
N CYS A 84 6.17 8.37 -6.04
CA CYS A 84 5.07 9.31 -6.16
C CYS A 84 5.48 10.70 -5.66
N PRO A 85 6.12 11.52 -6.48
CA PRO A 85 6.48 12.88 -6.12
C PRO A 85 5.26 13.69 -5.68
N ASN A 86 5.38 14.37 -4.54
CA ASN A 86 4.31 15.16 -3.92
C ASN A 86 3.12 14.34 -3.38
N SER A 87 3.36 13.11 -2.96
CA SER A 87 2.35 12.23 -2.36
C SER A 87 1.67 12.84 -1.11
N ASN A 88 2.38 13.71 -0.39
CA ASN A 88 2.04 14.21 0.94
C ASN A 88 1.83 13.09 1.98
N LEU A 89 2.50 11.93 1.79
CA LEU A 89 2.44 10.81 2.73
C LEU A 89 3.51 10.89 3.82
N GLY A 90 4.35 11.92 3.78
CA GLY A 90 5.39 12.14 4.79
C GLY A 90 6.56 11.18 4.65
N ASN A 91 7.18 10.81 5.77
CA ASN A 91 8.29 9.87 5.77
C ASN A 91 7.74 8.43 5.69
N ALA A 92 7.64 7.93 4.48
CA ALA A 92 7.15 6.58 4.19
C ALA A 92 7.99 5.91 3.10
N ILE A 93 8.00 4.59 3.12
CA ILE A 93 8.54 3.77 2.04
C ILE A 93 7.40 3.08 1.31
N ILE A 94 7.64 2.76 0.05
CA ILE A 94 6.81 1.85 -0.71
C ILE A 94 7.62 0.58 -0.96
N ASN A 95 7.01 -0.56 -0.69
CA ASN A 95 7.54 -1.88 -0.97
C ASN A 95 6.76 -2.50 -2.12
N ALA A 96 7.45 -3.19 -3.02
CA ALA A 96 6.81 -4.06 -4.01
C ALA A 96 7.20 -5.50 -3.73
N PHE A 97 6.20 -6.36 -3.66
CA PHE A 97 6.34 -7.80 -3.46
C PHE A 97 6.31 -8.49 -4.83
N ILE A 98 7.37 -9.20 -5.14
CA ILE A 98 7.55 -9.89 -6.42
C ILE A 98 7.58 -11.39 -6.16
N VAL A 99 6.69 -12.12 -6.80
CA VAL A 99 6.61 -13.58 -6.73
C VAL A 99 6.60 -14.14 -8.15
N GLU A 100 7.50 -15.05 -8.48
CA GLU A 100 7.60 -15.66 -9.82
C GLU A 100 7.63 -14.60 -10.95
N ASP A 101 8.44 -13.54 -10.79
CA ASP A 101 8.54 -12.40 -11.72
C ASP A 101 7.22 -11.60 -11.92
N LYS A 102 6.25 -11.77 -11.02
CA LYS A 102 4.99 -11.03 -11.01
C LYS A 102 4.90 -10.12 -9.81
N ILE A 103 4.25 -8.98 -9.99
CA ILE A 103 3.93 -8.06 -8.92
C ILE A 103 2.80 -8.68 -8.09
N ALA A 104 3.11 -9.25 -6.93
CA ALA A 104 2.12 -9.84 -6.04
C ALA A 104 1.34 -8.79 -5.25
N GLY A 105 1.99 -7.67 -4.93
CA GLY A 105 1.37 -6.56 -4.21
C GLY A 105 2.33 -5.41 -4.00
N ILE A 106 1.81 -4.37 -3.39
CA ILE A 106 2.59 -3.24 -2.87
C ILE A 106 2.16 -2.95 -1.44
N SER A 107 3.08 -2.41 -0.64
CA SER A 107 2.73 -1.80 0.64
C SER A 107 3.33 -0.39 0.76
N ILE A 108 2.68 0.46 1.55
CA ILE A 108 3.17 1.76 1.95
C ILE A 108 3.28 1.74 3.46
N GLU A 109 4.51 1.82 3.96
CA GLU A 109 4.80 1.80 5.39
C GLU A 109 5.27 3.17 5.86
N VAL A 110 4.67 3.65 6.95
CA VAL A 110 5.07 4.90 7.61
C VAL A 110 6.31 4.66 8.45
N LEU A 111 7.40 5.35 8.13
CA LEU A 111 8.64 5.27 8.89
C LEU A 111 8.56 6.12 10.15
N ASN A 112 8.04 5.49 11.21
CA ASN A 112 7.96 6.12 12.51
C ASN A 112 9.34 6.21 13.17
N GLY A 113 9.70 7.41 13.62
CA GLY A 113 10.80 7.60 14.53
C GLY A 113 10.40 7.34 15.98
N THR A 114 11.21 7.83 16.90
CA THR A 114 10.90 7.82 18.34
C THR A 114 9.57 8.53 18.57
N ASN A 115 8.68 7.95 19.38
CA ASN A 115 7.34 8.48 19.71
C ASN A 115 6.31 8.51 18.57
N ASN A 116 6.49 7.75 17.49
CA ASN A 116 5.51 7.59 16.42
C ASN A 116 5.09 8.92 15.78
N GLU A 117 6.05 9.81 15.52
CA GLU A 117 5.80 11.20 15.10
C GLU A 117 5.16 11.29 13.71
N GLU A 118 5.50 10.36 12.81
CA GLU A 118 4.95 10.37 11.45
C GLU A 118 3.48 9.94 11.44
N SER A 119 3.13 8.85 12.12
CA SER A 119 1.74 8.39 12.22
C SER A 119 0.82 9.38 12.93
N LYS A 120 1.35 10.20 13.87
CA LYS A 120 0.58 11.28 14.51
C LYS A 120 0.15 12.37 13.53
N LYS A 121 0.84 12.53 12.39
CA LYS A 121 0.44 13.46 11.32
C LYS A 121 -0.79 12.96 10.56
N ARG A 122 -1.14 11.67 10.68
CA ARG A 122 -2.30 11.05 10.04
C ARG A 122 -2.31 11.16 8.51
N LEU A 123 -1.15 11.23 7.88
CA LEU A 123 -1.08 11.43 6.43
C LEU A 123 -1.59 10.20 5.67
N LEU A 124 -1.10 9.00 6.04
CA LEU A 124 -1.56 7.75 5.43
C LEU A 124 -3.03 7.46 5.78
N TYR A 125 -3.45 7.67 7.03
CA TYR A 125 -4.85 7.56 7.45
C TYR A 125 -5.78 8.43 6.58
N ASN A 126 -5.43 9.71 6.39
CA ASN A 126 -6.21 10.63 5.59
C ASN A 126 -6.25 10.24 4.12
N TYR A 127 -5.13 9.74 3.59
CA TYR A 127 -5.06 9.19 2.24
C TYR A 127 -6.03 8.01 2.07
N VAL A 128 -5.97 7.04 2.97
CA VAL A 128 -6.81 5.82 2.95
C VAL A 128 -8.29 6.17 3.03
N THR A 129 -8.68 7.00 4.01
CA THR A 129 -10.08 7.39 4.18
C THR A 129 -10.64 8.18 3.01
N SER A 130 -9.80 9.00 2.37
CA SER A 130 -10.21 9.79 1.21
C SER A 130 -10.35 8.97 -0.07
N ASN A 131 -9.58 7.89 -0.22
CA ASN A 131 -9.54 7.10 -1.46
C ASN A 131 -10.35 5.80 -1.39
N TYR A 132 -10.44 5.18 -0.20
CA TYR A 132 -11.04 3.84 -0.07
C TYR A 132 -12.29 3.84 0.82
N GLY A 133 -12.51 4.87 1.59
CA GLY A 133 -13.70 5.03 2.42
C GLY A 133 -13.40 5.03 3.92
N SER A 134 -14.45 5.23 4.70
CA SER A 134 -14.33 5.35 6.16
C SER A 134 -13.77 4.09 6.80
N ILE A 135 -12.90 4.28 7.77
CA ILE A 135 -12.35 3.19 8.59
C ILE A 135 -13.35 2.81 9.69
N GLU A 136 -13.94 3.80 10.33
CA GLU A 136 -14.95 3.63 11.38
C GLU A 136 -16.01 4.72 11.34
N GLU A 137 -17.06 4.62 12.15
CA GLU A 137 -18.02 5.70 12.35
C GLU A 137 -17.41 6.78 13.25
N GLY A 138 -17.26 7.98 12.69
CA GLY A 138 -16.62 9.10 13.34
C GLY A 138 -15.13 9.21 13.01
N ASP A 139 -14.53 10.30 13.43
CA ASP A 139 -13.11 10.58 13.25
C ASP A 139 -12.39 10.38 14.59
N ASN A 140 -11.84 9.18 14.81
CA ASN A 140 -11.06 8.91 16.01
C ASN A 140 -9.56 9.05 15.69
N PRO A 141 -8.88 10.09 16.18
CA PRO A 141 -7.46 10.31 15.92
C PRO A 141 -6.57 9.22 16.54
N ASN A 142 -7.08 8.50 17.53
CA ASN A 142 -6.38 7.42 18.22
C ASN A 142 -6.86 6.03 17.76
N TRP A 143 -7.47 5.95 16.57
CA TRP A 143 -7.89 4.67 16.04
C TRP A 143 -6.68 3.74 15.84
N GLU A 144 -6.85 2.51 16.27
CA GLU A 144 -5.93 1.40 16.14
C GLU A 144 -6.69 0.18 15.65
N GLY A 145 -6.05 -0.65 14.86
CA GLY A 145 -6.65 -1.86 14.31
C GLY A 145 -6.31 -2.05 12.84
N SER A 146 -7.08 -2.92 12.19
CA SER A 146 -6.98 -3.17 10.76
C SER A 146 -8.32 -2.96 10.07
N LYS A 147 -8.28 -2.60 8.80
CA LYS A 147 -9.45 -2.42 7.95
C LYS A 147 -9.19 -2.95 6.55
N LYS A 148 -10.15 -3.69 6.02
CA LYS A 148 -10.11 -4.25 4.67
C LYS A 148 -11.17 -3.63 3.78
N TRP A 149 -10.82 -3.41 2.50
CA TRP A 149 -11.74 -3.07 1.42
C TRP A 149 -11.44 -3.96 0.21
N SER A 150 -12.48 -4.25 -0.58
CA SER A 150 -12.36 -4.92 -1.88
C SER A 150 -12.88 -3.97 -2.96
N ILE A 151 -12.01 -3.43 -3.79
CA ILE A 151 -12.35 -2.41 -4.78
C ILE A 151 -11.75 -2.81 -6.14
N GLY A 152 -12.60 -3.01 -7.14
CA GLY A 152 -12.15 -3.27 -8.51
C GLY A 152 -11.26 -4.51 -8.67
N GLY A 153 -11.49 -5.55 -7.87
CA GLY A 153 -10.69 -6.78 -7.86
C GLY A 153 -9.36 -6.65 -7.11
N ARG A 154 -9.16 -5.53 -6.39
CA ARG A 154 -8.06 -5.33 -5.47
C ARG A 154 -8.53 -5.55 -4.04
N GLU A 155 -7.69 -6.19 -3.25
CA GLU A 155 -7.82 -6.32 -1.80
C GLU A 155 -6.89 -5.26 -1.18
N ILE A 156 -7.44 -4.45 -0.31
CA ILE A 156 -6.78 -3.29 0.28
C ILE A 156 -6.85 -3.46 1.79
N PHE A 157 -5.71 -3.46 2.45
CA PHE A 157 -5.60 -3.58 3.90
C PHE A 157 -4.92 -2.33 4.43
N TYR A 158 -5.47 -1.75 5.44
CA TYR A 158 -4.83 -0.69 6.19
C TYR A 158 -4.76 -1.12 7.66
N SER A 159 -3.59 -1.07 8.23
CA SER A 159 -3.35 -1.38 9.63
C SER A 159 -2.63 -0.23 10.34
N LYS A 160 -2.95 -0.07 11.61
CA LYS A 160 -2.29 0.84 12.54
C LYS A 160 -2.27 0.19 13.91
N ILE A 161 -1.15 -0.43 14.27
CA ILE A 161 -1.08 -1.35 15.40
C ILE A 161 0.20 -1.08 16.20
N TYR A 162 0.07 -1.05 17.53
CA TYR A 162 1.22 -1.01 18.41
C TYR A 162 1.81 -2.40 18.59
N LEU A 163 3.05 -2.62 18.14
CA LEU A 163 3.82 -3.83 18.42
C LEU A 163 4.35 -3.84 19.85
N THR A 164 4.66 -2.65 20.37
CA THR A 164 5.06 -2.40 21.76
C THR A 164 4.48 -1.06 22.20
N GLU A 165 4.57 -0.73 23.50
CA GLU A 165 4.08 0.55 24.03
C GLU A 165 4.58 1.79 23.25
N ASN A 166 5.73 1.71 22.58
CA ASN A 166 6.38 2.84 21.92
C ASN A 166 6.63 2.61 20.42
N PHE A 167 6.25 1.47 19.87
CA PHE A 167 6.50 1.14 18.48
C PHE A 167 5.19 0.86 17.75
N LEU A 168 4.78 1.82 16.94
CA LEU A 168 3.58 1.78 16.12
C LEU A 168 3.97 1.46 14.67
N VAL A 169 3.37 0.43 14.11
CA VAL A 169 3.37 0.16 12.67
C VAL A 169 2.10 0.74 12.06
N GLU A 170 2.25 1.49 11.00
CA GLU A 170 1.14 2.00 10.18
C GLU A 170 1.44 1.70 8.73
N GLU A 171 0.57 0.91 8.10
CA GLU A 171 0.79 0.36 6.77
C GLU A 171 -0.50 0.30 5.95
N LEU A 172 -0.35 0.48 4.64
CA LEU A 172 -1.37 0.22 3.64
C LEU A 172 -0.85 -0.83 2.67
N GLN A 173 -1.53 -1.96 2.54
CA GLN A 173 -1.20 -3.01 1.58
C GLN A 173 -2.27 -3.08 0.48
N ILE A 174 -1.83 -3.35 -0.75
CA ILE A 174 -2.72 -3.53 -1.91
C ILE A 174 -2.25 -4.75 -2.69
N THR A 175 -3.15 -5.70 -2.84
CA THR A 175 -2.94 -6.94 -3.57
C THR A 175 -4.21 -7.34 -4.35
N ASN A 176 -4.34 -8.58 -4.78
CA ASN A 176 -5.56 -9.18 -5.27
C ASN A 176 -5.78 -10.54 -4.58
N SER A 177 -6.90 -11.20 -4.83
CA SER A 177 -7.23 -12.47 -4.19
C SER A 177 -6.24 -13.61 -4.52
N GLU A 178 -5.55 -13.54 -5.65
CA GLU A 178 -4.58 -14.55 -6.09
C GLU A 178 -3.29 -14.52 -5.27
N TYR A 179 -2.84 -13.31 -4.89
CA TYR A 179 -1.58 -13.11 -4.18
C TYR A 179 -1.76 -12.76 -2.71
N MET A 180 -2.99 -12.79 -2.21
CA MET A 180 -3.30 -12.37 -0.83
C MET A 180 -2.54 -13.21 0.21
N SER A 181 -2.43 -14.52 0.02
CA SER A 181 -1.72 -15.43 0.91
C SER A 181 -0.23 -15.08 1.06
N TYR A 182 0.40 -14.60 -0.01
CA TYR A 182 1.82 -14.21 0.04
C TYR A 182 2.10 -12.94 0.86
N LEU A 183 1.10 -12.10 1.11
CA LEU A 183 1.25 -10.89 1.90
C LEU A 183 0.78 -11.08 3.35
N ILE A 184 -0.29 -11.83 3.56
CA ILE A 184 -0.90 -12.01 4.88
C ILE A 184 -0.12 -12.98 5.74
N ASP A 185 0.45 -14.04 5.17
CA ASP A 185 1.23 -15.03 5.94
C ASP A 185 2.55 -14.46 6.50
N ASN A 186 2.98 -13.31 6.00
CA ASN A 186 4.10 -12.55 6.58
C ASN A 186 3.66 -11.51 7.63
N GLU A 187 2.38 -11.44 7.97
CA GLU A 187 1.92 -10.57 9.06
C GLU A 187 2.32 -11.16 10.41
N PRO A 188 2.95 -10.37 11.31
CA PRO A 188 3.33 -10.84 12.65
C PRO A 188 2.12 -11.04 13.60
N PHE A 189 0.92 -10.98 13.05
CA PHE A 189 -0.34 -11.03 13.79
C PHE A 189 -1.21 -12.17 13.27
N GLY A 190 -0.89 -13.39 13.71
CA GLY A 190 -1.85 -14.47 13.66
C GLY A 190 -3.13 -14.02 14.37
N GLU A 191 -4.26 -14.16 13.71
CA GLU A 191 -5.54 -14.12 14.40
C GLU A 191 -5.50 -15.23 15.46
N ASP A 192 -5.38 -14.85 16.73
CA ASP A 192 -5.74 -15.75 17.82
C ASP A 192 -7.23 -16.02 17.63
N GLU A 193 -7.57 -17.11 16.93
CA GLU A 193 -8.90 -17.66 16.97
C GLU A 193 -9.19 -18.00 18.43
N ASP A 194 -9.86 -17.07 19.13
CA ASP A 194 -10.53 -17.36 20.39
C ASP A 194 -11.62 -18.39 20.11
N ASN A 195 -11.23 -19.66 20.16
CA ASN A 195 -12.14 -20.77 20.32
C ASN A 195 -12.72 -20.73 21.74
N GLU A 196 -13.92 -20.18 21.88
CA GLU A 196 -14.86 -20.54 22.95
C GLU A 196 -16.18 -21.04 22.37
#